data_0645e6ef1b7d603f33f6197575230f70
#
_entry.id   0645e6ef1b7d603f33f6197575230f70
#
_cell.length_a   1.000
_cell.length_b   1.000
_cell.length_c   1.000
_cell.angle_alpha   90.00
_cell.angle_beta   90.00
_cell.angle_gamma   90.00
#
_symmetry.space_group_name_H-M   'P 1'
#
loop_
_entity.id
_entity.type
_entity.pdbx_description
1 polymer ?
#
loop_
_entity_poly.entity_id
_entity_poly.type
_entity_poly.pdbx_seq_one_letter_code
_entity_poly.pdbx_strand_id
1 'polypeptide(L)'
;MRIVFLDIDGVLNHCDTRHDVRPTSTELLPIPIEPACMARLNRLIAATGAKIVISSSWRLFACWQDLGPALVRHGLVADVIGETPDLVNDATWIANWHERKGTPFTYESLERGWEIGEWLAAHPEVTAFVILDDCSDMDALKPWLVLTHPNDGLDDPDVERAKWLLERSAEGLAVARTRALGTEMRRHE
;
A
#
# COMPACT_ATOMS: atom_id res chain seq x y z
N MET A 1 5.03 -9.60 12.57
CA MET A 1 5.12 -8.16 12.28
C MET A 1 3.79 -7.65 11.72
N ARG A 2 3.29 -6.48 12.16
CA ARG A 2 2.09 -5.82 11.60
C ARG A 2 2.51 -4.78 10.57
N ILE A 3 1.78 -4.67 9.46
CA ILE A 3 2.08 -3.76 8.35
C ILE A 3 0.88 -2.89 8.00
N VAL A 4 1.15 -1.62 7.73
CA VAL A 4 0.28 -0.70 7.00
C VAL A 4 0.87 -0.50 5.62
N PHE A 5 0.18 -0.96 4.57
CA PHE A 5 0.46 -0.54 3.20
C PHE A 5 -0.14 0.84 3.02
N LEU A 6 0.70 1.81 2.75
CA LEU A 6 0.34 3.22 2.78
C LEU A 6 0.42 3.84 1.39
N ASP A 7 -0.72 4.31 0.87
CA ASP A 7 -0.71 5.34 -0.16
C ASP A 7 -0.54 6.74 0.48
N ILE A 8 -0.13 7.70 -0.31
CA ILE A 8 0.12 9.07 0.12
C ILE A 8 -1.00 9.99 -0.34
N ASP A 9 -1.28 9.98 -1.67
CA ASP A 9 -2.30 10.83 -2.26
C ASP A 9 -3.71 10.32 -1.91
N GLY A 10 -4.56 11.22 -1.39
CA GLY A 10 -5.90 10.85 -0.92
C GLY A 10 -5.93 10.12 0.43
N VAL A 11 -4.75 9.89 1.05
CA VAL A 11 -4.62 9.31 2.40
C VAL A 11 -3.98 10.31 3.37
N LEU A 12 -2.78 10.77 3.04
CA LEU A 12 -2.06 11.77 3.85
C LEU A 12 -2.27 13.20 3.39
N ASN A 13 -2.95 13.37 2.29
CA ASN A 13 -3.38 14.65 1.73
C ASN A 13 -4.79 14.50 1.14
N HIS A 14 -5.36 15.59 0.65
CA HIS A 14 -6.65 15.61 -0.04
C HIS A 14 -6.62 16.53 -1.27
N CYS A 15 -7.68 16.54 -2.08
CA CYS A 15 -7.71 17.26 -3.37
C CYS A 15 -7.32 18.73 -3.26
N ASP A 16 -7.67 19.41 -2.17
CA ASP A 16 -7.37 20.85 -1.99
C ASP A 16 -5.89 21.10 -1.65
N THR A 17 -5.18 20.10 -1.10
CA THR A 17 -3.75 20.17 -0.77
C THR A 17 -2.85 19.57 -1.85
N ARG A 18 -3.43 18.80 -2.77
CA ARG A 18 -2.74 18.29 -3.96
C ARG A 18 -2.45 19.44 -4.92
N HIS A 19 -1.37 20.13 -4.70
CA HIS A 19 -0.79 20.90 -5.79
C HIS A 19 -0.08 19.92 -6.73
N ASP A 20 -0.06 20.19 -8.05
CA ASP A 20 0.69 19.43 -9.07
C ASP A 20 2.22 19.52 -8.82
N VAL A 21 2.66 19.05 -7.68
CA VAL A 21 4.05 19.06 -7.27
C VAL A 21 4.67 17.75 -7.69
N ARG A 22 5.13 17.71 -8.94
CA ARG A 22 6.04 16.65 -9.36
C ARG A 22 7.44 16.98 -8.86
N PRO A 23 8.18 16.01 -8.29
CA PRO A 23 9.56 16.25 -7.85
C PRO A 23 10.39 16.72 -9.04
N THR A 24 10.87 17.95 -8.99
CA THR A 24 11.75 18.51 -10.01
C THR A 24 13.23 18.44 -9.61
N SER A 25 13.53 18.05 -8.38
CA SER A 25 14.90 17.87 -7.87
C SER A 25 14.93 16.93 -6.66
N THR A 26 16.07 16.25 -6.50
CA THR A 26 16.32 15.26 -5.45
C THR A 26 16.52 15.86 -4.03
N GLU A 27 16.58 17.17 -3.87
CA GLU A 27 16.97 17.76 -2.58
C GLU A 27 15.83 17.89 -1.57
N LEU A 28 14.59 18.00 -1.99
CA LEU A 28 13.42 18.00 -1.11
C LEU A 28 12.24 17.42 -1.89
N LEU A 29 11.80 16.23 -1.54
CA LEU A 29 10.54 15.69 -2.04
C LEU A 29 9.40 16.54 -1.44
N PRO A 30 8.75 17.41 -2.22
CA PRO A 30 7.69 18.28 -1.72
C PRO A 30 6.37 17.49 -1.68
N ILE A 31 6.31 16.47 -0.82
CA ILE A 31 5.08 15.70 -0.62
C ILE A 31 4.11 16.62 0.13
N PRO A 32 2.97 16.97 -0.45
CA PRO A 32 1.94 17.71 0.29
C PRO A 32 1.36 16.76 1.35
N ILE A 33 1.51 17.09 2.62
CA ILE A 33 0.99 16.30 3.74
C ILE A 33 0.09 17.16 4.60
N GLU A 34 -1.13 16.67 4.83
CA GLU A 34 -2.06 17.28 5.76
C GLU A 34 -1.71 16.87 7.20
N PRO A 35 -1.41 17.83 8.10
CA PRO A 35 -1.01 17.51 9.47
C PRO A 35 -2.04 16.69 10.24
N ALA A 36 -3.33 16.88 9.96
CA ALA A 36 -4.39 16.12 10.60
C ALA A 36 -4.39 14.64 10.18
N CYS A 37 -4.16 14.34 8.90
CA CYS A 37 -4.05 12.97 8.39
C CYS A 37 -2.80 12.29 8.97
N MET A 38 -1.66 12.99 9.02
CA MET A 38 -0.43 12.49 9.66
C MET A 38 -0.64 12.18 11.15
N ALA A 39 -1.32 13.06 11.89
CA ALA A 39 -1.61 12.81 13.29
C ALA A 39 -2.50 11.58 13.50
N ARG A 40 -3.46 11.33 12.61
CA ARG A 40 -4.32 10.14 12.62
C ARG A 40 -3.55 8.86 12.31
N LEU A 41 -2.68 8.89 11.29
CA LEU A 41 -1.76 7.78 11.01
C LEU A 41 -0.89 7.46 12.23
N ASN A 42 -0.30 8.45 12.85
CA ASN A 42 0.52 8.27 14.05
C ASN A 42 -0.26 7.64 15.21
N ARG A 43 -1.55 7.97 15.39
CA ARG A 43 -2.40 7.32 16.38
C ARG A 43 -2.65 5.85 16.06
N LEU A 44 -2.88 5.51 14.79
CA LEU A 44 -2.99 4.11 14.34
C LEU A 44 -1.71 3.35 14.68
N ILE A 45 -0.55 3.90 14.33
CA ILE A 45 0.75 3.30 14.58
C ILE A 45 1.01 3.12 16.08
N ALA A 46 0.76 4.15 16.90
CA ALA A 46 0.92 4.07 18.35
C ALA A 46 0.04 2.98 18.99
N ALA A 47 -1.17 2.80 18.48
CA ALA A 47 -2.11 1.80 18.99
C ALA A 47 -1.77 0.36 18.56
N THR A 48 -1.08 0.18 17.42
CA THR A 48 -0.92 -1.16 16.80
C THR A 48 0.53 -1.65 16.75
N GLY A 49 1.50 -0.74 16.84
CA GLY A 49 2.93 -1.02 16.63
C GLY A 49 3.22 -1.47 15.19
N ALA A 50 2.36 -1.13 14.24
CA ALA A 50 2.56 -1.49 12.85
C ALA A 50 3.71 -0.70 12.23
N LYS A 51 4.39 -1.30 11.26
CA LYS A 51 5.38 -0.65 10.40
C LYS A 51 4.75 -0.28 9.06
N ILE A 52 5.38 0.62 8.33
CA ILE A 52 4.87 1.11 7.05
C ILE A 52 5.63 0.51 5.89
N VAL A 53 4.88 0.10 4.87
CA VAL A 53 5.36 -0.22 3.53
C VAL A 53 4.67 0.76 2.57
N ILE A 54 5.46 1.50 1.80
CA ILE A 54 4.93 2.45 0.83
C ILE A 54 4.27 1.69 -0.32
N SER A 55 2.99 1.99 -0.57
CA SER A 55 2.21 1.43 -1.68
C SER A 55 1.62 2.57 -2.53
N SER A 56 2.42 3.59 -2.78
CA SER A 56 2.04 4.81 -3.49
C SER A 56 2.74 4.90 -4.83
N SER A 57 2.12 5.58 -5.79
CA SER A 57 2.76 5.96 -7.06
C SER A 57 4.00 6.84 -6.86
N TRP A 58 4.16 7.49 -5.71
CA TRP A 58 5.36 8.24 -5.35
C TRP A 58 6.64 7.40 -5.40
N ARG A 59 6.56 6.06 -5.16
CA ARG A 59 7.71 5.14 -5.28
C ARG A 59 8.31 5.08 -6.68
N LEU A 60 7.57 5.47 -7.71
CA LEU A 60 8.06 5.53 -9.09
C LEU A 60 8.99 6.73 -9.34
N PHE A 61 8.99 7.70 -8.43
CA PHE A 61 9.82 8.92 -8.51
C PHE A 61 10.94 8.95 -7.46
N ALA A 62 10.74 8.28 -6.33
CA ALA A 62 11.69 8.22 -5.22
C ALA A 62 11.52 6.92 -4.45
N CYS A 63 12.62 6.26 -4.09
CA CYS A 63 12.57 5.02 -3.31
C CYS A 63 12.12 5.26 -1.87
N TRP A 64 11.69 4.21 -1.19
CA TRP A 64 11.25 4.30 0.21
C TRP A 64 12.32 4.86 1.17
N GLN A 65 13.62 4.69 0.84
CA GLN A 65 14.72 5.24 1.62
C GLN A 65 14.75 6.78 1.59
N ASP A 66 14.17 7.40 0.56
CA ASP A 66 14.03 8.85 0.43
C ASP A 66 12.64 9.31 0.92
N LEU A 67 11.59 8.54 0.62
CA LEU A 67 10.21 8.81 1.04
C LEU A 67 10.04 8.72 2.56
N GLY A 68 10.63 7.71 3.20
CA GLY A 68 10.57 7.54 4.66
C GLY A 68 11.07 8.76 5.43
N PRO A 69 12.32 9.22 5.21
CA PRO A 69 12.81 10.46 5.81
C PRO A 69 11.98 11.70 5.45
N ALA A 70 11.40 11.76 4.25
CA ALA A 70 10.48 12.85 3.88
C ALA A 70 9.23 12.85 4.77
N LEU A 71 8.59 11.70 4.95
CA LEU A 71 7.43 11.55 5.84
C LEU A 71 7.79 11.84 7.31
N VAL A 72 8.98 11.45 7.78
CA VAL A 72 9.45 11.78 9.13
C VAL A 72 9.59 13.29 9.32
N ARG A 73 10.07 14.04 8.32
CA ARG A 73 10.08 15.52 8.36
C ARG A 73 8.68 16.13 8.51
N HIS A 74 7.65 15.44 8.02
CA HIS A 74 6.24 15.80 8.19
C HIS A 74 5.61 15.22 9.48
N GLY A 75 6.43 14.66 10.38
CA GLY A 75 6.00 14.21 11.70
C GLY A 75 5.61 12.73 11.81
N LEU A 76 5.92 11.90 10.81
CA LEU A 76 5.73 10.44 10.94
C LEU A 76 6.60 9.89 12.07
N VAL A 77 5.99 9.06 12.95
CA VAL A 77 6.70 8.40 14.06
C VAL A 77 6.88 6.89 13.85
N ALA A 78 6.54 6.38 12.67
CA ALA A 78 6.65 4.96 12.34
C ALA A 78 7.95 4.64 11.59
N ASP A 79 8.38 3.37 11.65
CA ASP A 79 9.40 2.83 10.75
C ASP A 79 8.77 2.60 9.37
N VAL A 80 9.34 3.23 8.34
CA VAL A 80 9.12 2.82 6.95
C VAL A 80 10.17 1.78 6.61
N ILE A 81 9.74 0.57 6.22
CA ILE A 81 10.62 -0.60 6.08
C ILE A 81 10.72 -1.11 4.65
N GLY A 82 10.01 -0.53 3.72
CA GLY A 82 10.02 -0.95 2.33
C GLY A 82 8.95 -0.26 1.49
N GLU A 83 8.86 -0.70 0.26
CA GLU A 83 7.84 -0.33 -0.71
C GLU A 83 7.35 -1.55 -1.49
N THR A 84 6.16 -1.49 -2.07
CA THR A 84 5.66 -2.55 -2.97
C THR A 84 6.46 -2.56 -4.27
N PRO A 85 6.68 -3.73 -4.91
CA PRO A 85 7.37 -3.81 -6.19
C PRO A 85 6.60 -3.06 -7.28
N ASP A 86 7.34 -2.55 -8.27
CA ASP A 86 6.78 -2.01 -9.50
C ASP A 86 6.63 -3.14 -10.53
N LEU A 87 5.50 -3.83 -10.51
CA LEU A 87 5.24 -4.98 -11.37
C LEU A 87 5.00 -4.59 -12.84
N VAL A 88 4.60 -3.36 -13.09
CA VAL A 88 4.38 -2.83 -14.45
C VAL A 88 5.69 -2.80 -15.24
N ASN A 89 6.80 -2.57 -14.56
CA ASN A 89 8.14 -2.53 -15.16
C ASN A 89 8.95 -3.82 -14.92
N ASP A 90 8.39 -4.83 -14.26
CA ASP A 90 9.03 -6.13 -14.07
C ASP A 90 8.80 -7.06 -15.27
N ALA A 91 9.78 -7.10 -16.18
CA ALA A 91 9.71 -7.93 -17.40
C ALA A 91 9.52 -9.43 -17.10
N THR A 92 10.09 -9.94 -16.00
CA THR A 92 9.95 -11.33 -15.60
C THR A 92 8.55 -11.63 -15.11
N TRP A 93 7.99 -10.73 -14.30
CA TRP A 93 6.64 -10.85 -13.81
C TRP A 93 5.62 -10.78 -14.95
N ILE A 94 5.79 -9.84 -15.89
CA ILE A 94 4.96 -9.69 -17.09
C ILE A 94 5.02 -10.96 -17.96
N ALA A 95 6.21 -11.53 -18.19
CA ALA A 95 6.35 -12.75 -18.97
C ALA A 95 5.58 -13.94 -18.36
N ASN A 96 5.52 -14.03 -17.04
CA ASN A 96 4.78 -15.05 -16.31
C ASN A 96 3.28 -14.76 -16.18
N TRP A 97 2.81 -13.58 -16.57
CA TRP A 97 1.40 -13.20 -16.47
C TRP A 97 0.49 -14.14 -17.26
N HIS A 98 0.88 -14.48 -18.48
CA HIS A 98 0.11 -15.38 -19.34
C HIS A 98 -0.08 -16.76 -18.72
N GLU A 99 0.94 -17.29 -18.04
CA GLU A 99 0.87 -18.56 -17.34
C GLU A 99 -0.07 -18.47 -16.13
N ARG A 100 -0.08 -17.33 -15.44
CA ARG A 100 -0.91 -17.08 -14.25
C ARG A 100 -2.38 -16.81 -14.59
N LYS A 101 -2.66 -16.07 -15.66
CA LYS A 101 -3.99 -15.55 -16.00
C LYS A 101 -4.58 -16.09 -17.30
N GLY A 102 -3.76 -16.61 -18.22
CA GLY A 102 -4.20 -17.05 -19.54
C GLY A 102 -4.65 -15.91 -20.48
N THR A 103 -4.36 -14.67 -20.13
CA THR A 103 -4.73 -13.47 -20.92
C THR A 103 -3.49 -12.59 -21.14
N PRO A 104 -3.45 -11.77 -22.22
CA PRO A 104 -2.41 -10.78 -22.41
C PRO A 104 -2.34 -9.80 -21.23
N PHE A 105 -1.12 -9.41 -20.84
CA PHE A 105 -0.94 -8.34 -19.87
C PHE A 105 -1.29 -7.00 -20.51
N THR A 106 -2.07 -6.19 -19.80
CA THR A 106 -2.29 -4.78 -20.10
C THR A 106 -2.11 -3.98 -18.82
N TYR A 107 -1.81 -2.69 -18.93
CA TYR A 107 -1.65 -1.82 -17.75
C TYR A 107 -2.91 -1.80 -16.88
N GLU A 108 -4.10 -1.85 -17.52
CA GLU A 108 -5.37 -1.90 -16.81
C GLU A 108 -5.62 -3.25 -16.10
N SER A 109 -4.84 -4.28 -16.44
CA SER A 109 -4.95 -5.58 -15.80
C SER A 109 -4.26 -5.65 -14.44
N LEU A 110 -3.35 -4.70 -14.16
CA LEU A 110 -2.60 -4.69 -12.91
C LEU A 110 -3.33 -3.84 -11.88
N GLU A 111 -3.86 -4.50 -10.88
CA GLU A 111 -4.36 -3.85 -9.68
C GLU A 111 -3.25 -3.78 -8.62
N ARG A 112 -3.24 -2.74 -7.83
CA ARG A 112 -2.27 -2.54 -6.72
C ARG A 112 -2.24 -3.73 -5.75
N GLY A 113 -3.36 -4.40 -5.59
CA GLY A 113 -3.45 -5.62 -4.78
C GLY A 113 -2.46 -6.72 -5.18
N TRP A 114 -2.02 -6.78 -6.44
CA TRP A 114 -0.99 -7.73 -6.88
C TRP A 114 0.38 -7.38 -6.32
N GLU A 115 0.76 -6.12 -6.37
CA GLU A 115 2.04 -5.63 -5.84
C GLU A 115 2.15 -5.85 -4.33
N ILE A 116 1.05 -5.61 -3.60
CA ILE A 116 0.94 -5.91 -2.17
C ILE A 116 1.06 -7.42 -1.93
N GLY A 117 0.40 -8.24 -2.75
CA GLY A 117 0.47 -9.69 -2.66
C GLY A 117 1.88 -10.24 -2.84
N GLU A 118 2.61 -9.77 -3.86
CA GLU A 118 4.01 -10.16 -4.11
C GLU A 118 4.92 -9.73 -2.94
N TRP A 119 4.71 -8.53 -2.41
CA TRP A 119 5.45 -8.10 -1.23
C TRP A 119 5.19 -8.99 -0.01
N LEU A 120 3.93 -9.33 0.27
CA LEU A 120 3.53 -10.20 1.38
C LEU A 120 4.06 -11.64 1.22
N ALA A 121 4.15 -12.14 -0.01
CA ALA A 121 4.73 -13.46 -0.29
C ALA A 121 6.22 -13.53 0.02
N ALA A 122 6.95 -12.43 -0.24
CA ALA A 122 8.37 -12.31 0.08
C ALA A 122 8.65 -12.09 1.58
N HIS A 123 7.61 -11.76 2.40
CA HIS A 123 7.76 -11.42 3.82
C HIS A 123 6.91 -12.34 4.72
N PRO A 124 7.33 -13.62 4.92
CA PRO A 124 6.57 -14.58 5.71
C PRO A 124 6.43 -14.21 7.20
N GLU A 125 7.29 -13.34 7.71
CA GLU A 125 7.26 -12.83 9.08
C GLU A 125 6.10 -11.87 9.38
N VAL A 126 5.38 -11.40 8.35
CA VAL A 126 4.19 -10.57 8.52
C VAL A 126 3.05 -11.42 9.10
N THR A 127 2.45 -10.93 10.18
CA THR A 127 1.36 -11.61 10.90
C THR A 127 0.02 -10.90 10.75
N ALA A 128 0.03 -9.63 10.33
CA ALA A 128 -1.17 -8.83 10.09
C ALA A 128 -0.87 -7.66 9.16
N PHE A 129 -1.87 -7.25 8.37
CA PHE A 129 -1.75 -6.08 7.51
C PHE A 129 -3.09 -5.36 7.33
N VAL A 130 -3.00 -4.11 6.92
CA VAL A 130 -4.11 -3.27 6.43
C VAL A 130 -3.60 -2.41 5.28
N ILE A 131 -4.48 -2.03 4.38
CA ILE A 131 -4.21 -1.15 3.25
C ILE A 131 -4.94 0.16 3.49
N LEU A 132 -4.24 1.29 3.38
CA LEU A 132 -4.81 2.64 3.39
C LEU A 132 -4.61 3.23 2.00
N ASP A 133 -5.70 3.48 1.27
CA ASP A 133 -5.67 3.91 -0.13
C ASP A 133 -6.99 4.59 -0.51
N ASP A 134 -6.99 5.57 -1.41
CA ASP A 134 -8.18 6.21 -1.96
C ASP A 134 -8.69 5.51 -3.24
N CYS A 135 -7.94 4.53 -3.74
CA CYS A 135 -8.31 3.69 -4.88
C CYS A 135 -8.76 2.29 -4.43
N SER A 136 -9.66 1.68 -5.19
CA SER A 136 -10.24 0.38 -4.83
C SER A 136 -9.69 -0.81 -5.61
N ASP A 137 -8.57 -0.63 -6.32
CA ASP A 137 -7.90 -1.60 -7.20
C ASP A 137 -7.05 -2.63 -6.42
N MET A 138 -7.66 -3.25 -5.41
CA MET A 138 -7.00 -4.18 -4.49
C MET A 138 -7.32 -5.65 -4.77
N ASP A 139 -8.08 -5.93 -5.82
CA ASP A 139 -8.47 -7.29 -6.21
C ASP A 139 -9.00 -8.10 -4.99
N ALA A 140 -8.47 -9.29 -4.75
CA ALA A 140 -8.86 -10.14 -3.62
C ALA A 140 -8.49 -9.56 -2.25
N LEU A 141 -7.61 -8.56 -2.18
CA LEU A 141 -7.23 -7.89 -0.94
C LEU A 141 -8.18 -6.76 -0.53
N LYS A 142 -9.19 -6.45 -1.34
CA LYS A 142 -10.20 -5.42 -1.07
C LYS A 142 -10.85 -5.50 0.33
N PRO A 143 -11.10 -6.68 0.94
CA PRO A 143 -11.62 -6.74 2.30
C PRO A 143 -10.71 -6.14 3.39
N TRP A 144 -9.41 -6.00 3.12
CA TRP A 144 -8.41 -5.41 4.03
C TRP A 144 -8.06 -3.97 3.69
N LEU A 145 -8.79 -3.38 2.75
CA LEU A 145 -8.70 -1.98 2.37
C LEU A 145 -9.53 -1.11 3.32
N VAL A 146 -8.93 -0.07 3.81
CA VAL A 146 -9.59 1.15 4.28
C VAL A 146 -9.55 2.12 3.11
N LEU A 147 -10.69 2.25 2.43
CA LEU A 147 -10.86 3.14 1.29
C LEU A 147 -11.12 4.55 1.83
N THR A 148 -10.11 5.40 1.78
CA THR A 148 -10.22 6.80 2.21
C THR A 148 -10.98 7.63 1.18
N HIS A 149 -11.55 8.74 1.60
CA HIS A 149 -12.19 9.66 0.68
C HIS A 149 -11.17 10.70 0.16
N PRO A 150 -10.98 10.86 -1.17
CA PRO A 150 -9.90 11.68 -1.73
C PRO A 150 -10.00 13.18 -1.37
N ASN A 151 -11.16 13.67 -0.90
CA ASN A 151 -11.33 15.05 -0.45
C ASN A 151 -11.03 15.26 1.03
N ASP A 152 -11.00 14.19 1.83
CA ASP A 152 -10.89 14.27 3.29
C ASP A 152 -9.56 13.66 3.79
N GLY A 153 -8.98 12.74 3.00
CA GLY A 153 -7.84 11.92 3.42
C GLY A 153 -8.24 10.97 4.56
N LEU A 154 -7.24 10.49 5.28
CA LEU A 154 -7.44 9.57 6.41
C LEU A 154 -8.22 10.27 7.54
N ASP A 155 -9.38 9.75 7.91
CA ASP A 155 -10.24 10.27 8.98
C ASP A 155 -10.24 9.39 10.26
N ASP A 156 -11.03 9.77 11.27
CA ASP A 156 -11.09 9.02 12.53
C ASP A 156 -11.81 7.67 12.41
N PRO A 157 -12.93 7.54 11.71
CA PRO A 157 -13.53 6.26 11.33
C PRO A 157 -12.58 5.32 10.63
N ASP A 158 -11.76 5.81 9.71
CA ASP A 158 -10.76 5.03 8.98
C ASP A 158 -9.70 4.43 9.92
N VAL A 159 -9.23 5.22 10.90
CA VAL A 159 -8.29 4.74 11.93
C VAL A 159 -8.89 3.59 12.72
N GLU A 160 -10.13 3.69 13.15
CA GLU A 160 -10.80 2.61 13.90
C GLU A 160 -11.03 1.38 13.00
N ARG A 161 -11.39 1.59 11.74
CA ARG A 161 -11.50 0.50 10.77
C ARG A 161 -10.17 -0.20 10.55
N ALA A 162 -9.08 0.55 10.40
CA ALA A 162 -7.74 -0.01 10.21
C ALA A 162 -7.28 -0.86 11.41
N LYS A 163 -7.52 -0.40 12.64
CA LYS A 163 -7.25 -1.17 13.87
C LYS A 163 -8.01 -2.51 13.85
N TRP A 164 -9.31 -2.46 13.57
CA TRP A 164 -10.15 -3.64 13.52
C TRP A 164 -9.68 -4.65 12.46
N LEU A 165 -9.26 -4.19 11.28
CA LEU A 165 -8.72 -5.03 10.21
C LEU A 165 -7.38 -5.67 10.61
N LEU A 166 -6.48 -4.92 11.24
CA LEU A 166 -5.19 -5.44 11.72
C LEU A 166 -5.34 -6.58 12.74
N GLU A 167 -6.41 -6.59 13.51
CA GLU A 167 -6.69 -7.70 14.43
C GLU A 167 -7.16 -8.98 13.72
N ARG A 168 -7.68 -8.87 12.50
CA ARG A 168 -8.37 -9.94 11.75
C ARG A 168 -7.69 -10.32 10.43
N SER A 169 -6.50 -9.85 10.16
CA SER A 169 -5.85 -10.00 8.85
C SER A 169 -5.18 -11.34 8.57
N ALA A 170 -5.24 -12.32 9.47
CA ALA A 170 -4.66 -13.65 9.24
C ALA A 170 -5.22 -14.34 7.98
N GLU A 171 -6.53 -14.18 7.72
CA GLU A 171 -7.19 -14.70 6.51
C GLU A 171 -6.68 -13.98 5.25
N GLY A 172 -6.50 -12.67 5.32
CA GLY A 172 -5.96 -11.87 4.22
C GLY A 172 -4.54 -12.26 3.84
N LEU A 173 -3.72 -12.62 4.81
CA LEU A 173 -2.37 -13.12 4.55
C LEU A 173 -2.39 -14.44 3.76
N ALA A 174 -3.32 -15.34 4.07
CA ALA A 174 -3.47 -16.58 3.32
C ALA A 174 -3.89 -16.29 1.87
N VAL A 175 -4.88 -15.41 1.66
CA VAL A 175 -5.33 -14.98 0.33
C VAL A 175 -4.19 -14.35 -0.47
N ALA A 176 -3.48 -13.38 0.10
CA ALA A 176 -2.38 -12.68 -0.56
C ALA A 176 -1.27 -13.63 -1.01
N ARG A 177 -0.81 -14.50 -0.10
CA ARG A 177 0.28 -15.46 -0.36
C ARG A 177 -0.08 -16.53 -1.38
N THR A 178 -1.31 -17.06 -1.32
CA THR A 178 -1.79 -18.05 -2.31
C THR A 178 -1.80 -17.44 -3.71
N ARG A 179 -2.15 -16.18 -3.82
CA ARG A 179 -2.28 -15.49 -5.09
C ARG A 179 -0.93 -15.18 -5.72
N ALA A 180 0.00 -14.64 -4.98
CA ALA A 180 1.36 -14.35 -5.43
C ALA A 180 2.10 -15.62 -5.91
N LEU A 181 1.91 -16.75 -5.21
CA LEU A 181 2.53 -18.03 -5.57
C LEU A 181 1.88 -18.71 -6.78
N GLY A 182 0.85 -18.12 -7.40
CA GLY A 182 0.19 -18.71 -8.57
C GLY A 182 -0.56 -20.01 -8.30
N THR A 183 -0.74 -20.36 -7.04
CA THR A 183 -1.45 -21.56 -6.60
C THR A 183 -2.97 -21.31 -6.57
N GLU A 184 -3.59 -20.98 -7.71
CA GLU A 184 -4.94 -21.43 -7.90
C GLU A 184 -4.87 -22.95 -8.06
N MET A 185 -5.10 -23.68 -6.98
CA MET A 185 -5.40 -25.11 -7.12
C MET A 185 -6.58 -25.21 -8.09
N ARG A 186 -6.29 -25.64 -9.33
CA ARG A 186 -7.32 -26.13 -10.22
C ARG A 186 -7.99 -27.28 -9.45
N ARG A 187 -9.18 -27.04 -8.99
CA ARG A 187 -10.07 -28.13 -8.61
C ARG A 187 -10.34 -28.86 -9.90
N HIS A 188 -9.64 -29.95 -10.13
CA HIS A 188 -10.02 -30.93 -11.11
C HIS A 188 -11.27 -31.60 -10.57
N GLU A 189 -12.43 -31.26 -11.14
CA GLU A 189 -13.55 -32.16 -11.24
C GLU A 189 -13.29 -33.17 -12.35
#